data_9422dab2e000f2c738309b2d50f93278
#
_entry.id   9422dab2e000f2c738309b2d50f93278
#
_cell.length_a   1.000
_cell.length_b   1.000
_cell.length_c   1.000
_cell.angle_alpha   90.00
_cell.angle_beta   90.00
_cell.angle_gamma   90.00
#
_symmetry.space_group_name_H-M   'P 1'
#
loop_
_entity.id
_entity.type
_entity.pdbx_description
1 polymer ?
#
loop_
_entity_poly.entity_id
_entity_poly.type
_entity_poly.pdbx_seq_one_letter_code
_entity_poly.pdbx_strand_id
1 'polypeptide(L)'
;MFPGSINLASRVQALESMTATPLDLLVVGAGATGCGTALDAATRGLRVAIIDKGDIAGGTSSRSSKLVHGGLRYLQQGDVGLVREALRERDLLLTTLAPHLVEPLPFVLPLRHRVWERPYVGAGLLLYDSLGGSRALPRHRHVSRKRLHQQFPGLRSTAFIGGIGFHDCRMDDSRLAVALARTAVREGAHLATYAVLEEALPDTGDGLHRVRVRDVLTGAAHVVASRAVALCVGVWAPEAAAMFTADHTVIDVTRSKGIHIRLPRSAIDGDVALIVPTERSVLFVIPSDDHWLVGTTDTEWTDGPEPPDATEADIDYLLGLLAGILVEPVRRDQVTYSFAGLRPLVRDQAMGGDTAKASREHSVARLAPGVLAVVGGKWTTYRVMARDVVDTVLAELGEAPRECRTAGIPLVGSDGIGEPGDGLAGQLLRRYGSVAGEVRSLIDEDPSLAQPLAGAPQFCRAEVVH
;
A
#
# COMPACT_ATOMS: atom_id res chain seq x y z
N MET A 1 -12.45 -22.93 -12.87
CA MET A 1 -12.23 -21.81 -11.94
C MET A 1 -10.76 -21.47 -12.02
N PHE A 2 -10.42 -20.21 -12.25
CA PHE A 2 -9.02 -19.80 -12.35
C PHE A 2 -8.34 -19.89 -10.96
N PRO A 3 -7.07 -20.32 -10.88
CA PRO A 3 -6.37 -20.40 -9.62
C PRO A 3 -6.32 -19.04 -8.90
N GLY A 4 -6.69 -19.02 -7.62
CA GLY A 4 -6.73 -17.79 -6.83
C GLY A 4 -7.90 -16.85 -7.17
N SER A 5 -8.97 -17.34 -7.81
CA SER A 5 -10.18 -16.55 -8.05
C SER A 5 -10.84 -16.17 -6.72
N ILE A 6 -11.19 -14.89 -6.62
CA ILE A 6 -11.94 -14.32 -5.49
C ILE A 6 -13.31 -13.88 -6.03
N ASN A 7 -14.37 -14.58 -5.59
CA ASN A 7 -15.76 -14.30 -5.98
C ASN A 7 -16.70 -14.74 -4.86
N LEU A 8 -18.00 -14.52 -5.03
CA LEU A 8 -19.00 -14.89 -4.02
C LEU A 8 -19.00 -16.39 -3.66
N ALA A 9 -18.79 -17.27 -4.64
CA ALA A 9 -18.76 -18.71 -4.37
C ALA A 9 -17.51 -19.11 -3.56
N SER A 10 -16.33 -18.62 -3.91
CA SER A 10 -15.09 -18.86 -3.15
C SER A 10 -15.16 -18.24 -1.75
N ARG A 11 -15.85 -17.09 -1.60
CA ARG A 11 -16.10 -16.47 -0.30
C ARG A 11 -16.99 -17.35 0.62
N VAL A 12 -18.09 -17.88 0.09
CA VAL A 12 -18.97 -18.80 0.85
C VAL A 12 -18.18 -20.03 1.27
N GLN A 13 -17.45 -20.66 0.35
CA GLN A 13 -16.60 -21.80 0.64
C GLN A 13 -15.52 -21.47 1.70
N ALA A 14 -14.95 -20.27 1.68
CA ALA A 14 -14.00 -19.84 2.69
C ALA A 14 -14.63 -19.75 4.07
N LEU A 15 -15.84 -19.17 4.22
CA LEU A 15 -16.58 -19.13 5.48
C LEU A 15 -16.91 -20.52 6.02
N GLU A 16 -17.37 -21.43 5.16
CA GLU A 16 -17.62 -22.83 5.53
C GLU A 16 -16.33 -23.51 5.99
N SER A 17 -15.22 -23.35 5.26
CA SER A 17 -13.95 -23.99 5.57
C SER A 17 -13.35 -23.51 6.88
N MET A 18 -13.42 -22.21 7.20
CA MET A 18 -12.85 -21.65 8.43
C MET A 18 -13.70 -21.97 9.68
N THR A 19 -14.96 -22.36 9.51
CA THR A 19 -15.84 -22.79 10.61
C THR A 19 -15.80 -24.30 10.86
N ALA A 20 -15.48 -25.09 9.83
CA ALA A 20 -15.52 -26.55 9.93
C ALA A 20 -14.33 -27.14 10.72
N THR A 21 -13.17 -26.51 10.71
CA THR A 21 -11.94 -27.02 11.34
C THR A 21 -11.11 -25.88 11.88
N PRO A 22 -10.51 -25.99 13.08
CA PRO A 22 -9.66 -24.96 13.64
C PRO A 22 -8.51 -24.57 12.70
N LEU A 23 -8.24 -23.26 12.62
CA LEU A 23 -7.12 -22.69 11.89
C LEU A 23 -5.84 -22.72 12.71
N ASP A 24 -4.67 -22.73 12.08
CA ASP A 24 -3.42 -22.37 12.75
C ASP A 24 -3.35 -20.86 12.98
N LEU A 25 -3.81 -20.07 12.00
CA LEU A 25 -3.79 -18.63 12.08
C LEU A 25 -5.07 -18.01 11.48
N LEU A 26 -5.73 -17.14 12.24
CA LEU A 26 -6.72 -16.21 11.73
C LEU A 26 -6.08 -14.82 11.55
N VAL A 27 -6.10 -14.30 10.34
CA VAL A 27 -5.69 -12.93 10.01
C VAL A 27 -6.92 -12.04 9.92
N VAL A 28 -6.94 -10.96 10.67
CA VAL A 28 -8.01 -9.95 10.64
C VAL A 28 -7.51 -8.71 9.90
N GLY A 29 -8.17 -8.37 8.79
CA GLY A 29 -7.82 -7.26 7.91
C GLY A 29 -7.16 -7.73 6.60
N ALA A 30 -7.79 -7.43 5.44
CA ALA A 30 -7.30 -7.74 4.10
C ALA A 30 -6.59 -6.53 3.45
N GLY A 31 -5.85 -5.75 4.22
CA GLY A 31 -4.88 -4.77 3.71
C GLY A 31 -3.59 -5.45 3.25
N ALA A 32 -2.60 -4.65 2.81
CA ALA A 32 -1.31 -5.15 2.35
C ALA A 32 -0.62 -6.07 3.38
N THR A 33 -0.63 -5.68 4.65
CA THR A 33 -0.03 -6.47 5.75
C THR A 33 -0.74 -7.79 5.95
N GLY A 34 -2.08 -7.78 6.03
CA GLY A 34 -2.85 -9.01 6.28
C GLY A 34 -2.79 -9.99 5.11
N CYS A 35 -2.94 -9.50 3.86
CA CYS A 35 -2.79 -10.35 2.68
C CYS A 35 -1.36 -10.93 2.59
N GLY A 36 -0.34 -10.11 2.90
CA GLY A 36 1.05 -10.58 2.98
C GLY A 36 1.27 -11.63 4.05
N THR A 37 0.71 -11.42 5.25
CA THR A 37 0.78 -12.37 6.38
C THR A 37 0.13 -13.71 6.01
N ALA A 38 -1.04 -13.67 5.39
CA ALA A 38 -1.72 -14.90 4.98
C ALA A 38 -0.98 -15.63 3.85
N LEU A 39 -0.40 -14.89 2.90
CA LEU A 39 0.45 -15.48 1.87
C LEU A 39 1.66 -16.17 2.49
N ASP A 40 2.37 -15.50 3.37
CA ASP A 40 3.56 -16.07 4.01
C ASP A 40 3.20 -17.29 4.88
N ALA A 41 2.13 -17.21 5.67
CA ALA A 41 1.63 -18.31 6.49
C ALA A 41 1.24 -19.54 5.63
N ALA A 42 0.47 -19.33 4.55
CA ALA A 42 0.06 -20.41 3.66
C ALA A 42 1.26 -21.09 3.00
N THR A 43 2.24 -20.32 2.52
CA THR A 43 3.45 -20.85 1.88
C THR A 43 4.39 -21.58 2.84
N ARG A 44 4.24 -21.35 4.15
CA ARG A 44 4.90 -22.11 5.22
C ARG A 44 4.07 -23.30 5.71
N GLY A 45 2.90 -23.58 5.08
CA GLY A 45 2.06 -24.74 5.36
C GLY A 45 1.16 -24.58 6.58
N LEU A 46 0.88 -23.36 7.03
CA LEU A 46 -0.14 -23.11 8.04
C LEU A 46 -1.55 -23.07 7.40
N ARG A 47 -2.54 -23.64 8.09
CA ARG A 47 -3.94 -23.44 7.77
C ARG A 47 -4.36 -22.04 8.18
N VAL A 48 -4.52 -21.16 7.21
CA VAL A 48 -4.76 -19.72 7.43
C VAL A 48 -6.05 -19.24 6.78
N ALA A 49 -6.76 -18.35 7.46
CA ALA A 49 -7.87 -17.60 6.89
C ALA A 49 -7.67 -16.10 7.11
N ILE A 50 -8.21 -15.30 6.18
CA ILE A 50 -8.30 -13.84 6.26
C ILE A 50 -9.76 -13.45 6.31
N ILE A 51 -10.11 -12.55 7.23
CA ILE A 51 -11.39 -11.86 7.23
C ILE A 51 -11.18 -10.35 7.15
N ASP A 52 -12.09 -9.65 6.49
CA ASP A 52 -12.11 -8.18 6.48
C ASP A 52 -13.56 -7.68 6.58
N LYS A 53 -13.78 -6.60 7.34
CA LYS A 53 -15.10 -5.97 7.51
C LYS A 53 -15.66 -5.36 6.21
N GLY A 54 -14.78 -5.04 5.28
CA GLY A 54 -15.10 -4.46 3.97
C GLY A 54 -14.44 -5.23 2.85
N ASP A 55 -14.07 -4.51 1.81
CA ASP A 55 -13.36 -5.04 0.65
C ASP A 55 -11.84 -5.06 0.86
N ILE A 56 -11.14 -5.81 0.01
CA ILE A 56 -9.67 -5.86 -0.02
C ILE A 56 -9.12 -4.44 -0.14
N ALA A 57 -8.13 -4.12 0.69
CA ALA A 57 -7.52 -2.80 0.74
C ALA A 57 -8.47 -1.63 1.02
N GLY A 58 -9.66 -1.84 1.57
CA GLY A 58 -10.68 -0.82 1.84
C GLY A 58 -10.20 0.33 2.74
N GLY A 59 -9.17 0.11 3.57
CA GLY A 59 -8.54 1.11 4.43
C GLY A 59 -7.38 1.87 3.78
N THR A 60 -6.28 2.00 4.51
CA THR A 60 -5.07 2.76 4.12
C THR A 60 -4.39 2.22 2.85
N SER A 61 -4.50 0.91 2.59
CA SER A 61 -3.76 0.23 1.53
C SER A 61 -4.13 0.66 0.11
N SER A 62 -5.32 1.25 -0.12
CA SER A 62 -5.73 1.83 -1.41
C SER A 62 -5.64 3.36 -1.46
N ARG A 63 -5.20 3.98 -0.37
CA ARG A 63 -5.20 5.45 -0.18
C ARG A 63 -3.80 6.01 0.01
N SER A 64 -2.81 5.37 -0.60
CA SER A 64 -1.41 5.77 -0.57
C SER A 64 -1.07 6.82 -1.64
N SER A 65 0.15 7.30 -1.65
CA SER A 65 0.70 8.14 -2.74
C SER A 65 1.00 7.33 -4.02
N LYS A 66 0.58 6.07 -4.10
CA LYS A 66 0.82 5.15 -5.23
C LYS A 66 2.31 4.94 -5.53
N LEU A 67 3.15 4.96 -4.50
CA LEU A 67 4.60 4.83 -4.62
C LEU A 67 5.12 3.58 -3.92
N VAL A 68 6.09 2.94 -4.57
CA VAL A 68 7.00 1.95 -4.00
C VAL A 68 8.39 2.59 -3.97
N HIS A 69 8.85 2.93 -2.77
CA HIS A 69 10.04 3.78 -2.63
C HIS A 69 10.89 3.39 -1.42
N GLY A 70 12.20 3.65 -1.49
CA GLY A 70 13.12 3.40 -0.39
C GLY A 70 13.02 4.39 0.77
N GLY A 71 12.32 5.53 0.56
CA GLY A 71 12.15 6.53 1.62
C GLY A 71 13.38 7.39 1.84
N LEU A 72 13.82 8.13 0.83
CA LEU A 72 14.98 9.02 0.88
C LEU A 72 15.03 9.93 2.12
N ARG A 73 13.86 10.37 2.62
CA ARG A 73 13.74 11.21 3.82
C ARG A 73 14.32 10.53 5.08
N TYR A 74 14.26 9.19 5.17
CA TYR A 74 14.77 8.48 6.37
C TYR A 74 16.29 8.47 6.44
N LEU A 75 17.00 8.67 5.32
CA LEU A 75 18.44 8.91 5.37
C LEU A 75 18.79 10.18 6.14
N GLN A 76 17.93 11.20 6.08
CA GLN A 76 18.10 12.44 6.86
C GLN A 76 17.90 12.21 8.37
N GLN A 77 17.15 11.17 8.73
CA GLN A 77 16.91 10.76 10.12
C GLN A 77 17.97 9.74 10.61
N GLY A 78 18.89 9.33 9.73
CA GLY A 78 19.94 8.35 10.03
C GLY A 78 19.51 6.88 9.96
N ASP A 79 18.28 6.60 9.52
CA ASP A 79 17.73 5.25 9.45
C ASP A 79 18.14 4.54 8.14
N VAL A 80 19.41 4.16 8.09
CA VAL A 80 20.00 3.47 6.94
C VAL A 80 19.45 2.06 6.78
N GLY A 81 19.11 1.39 7.88
CA GLY A 81 18.58 0.03 7.90
C GLY A 81 17.24 -0.05 7.18
N LEU A 82 16.30 0.81 7.57
CA LEU A 82 14.97 0.91 7.00
C LEU A 82 15.00 1.29 5.50
N VAL A 83 15.93 2.17 5.09
CA VAL A 83 16.10 2.54 3.68
C VAL A 83 16.62 1.36 2.87
N ARG A 84 17.62 0.63 3.36
CA ARG A 84 18.17 -0.56 2.68
C ARG A 84 17.12 -1.64 2.50
N GLU A 85 16.33 -1.90 3.53
CA GLU A 85 15.22 -2.86 3.49
C GLU A 85 14.18 -2.43 2.44
N ALA A 86 13.71 -1.18 2.51
CA ALA A 86 12.71 -0.67 1.58
C ALA A 86 13.19 -0.68 0.11
N LEU A 87 14.48 -0.39 -0.14
CA LEU A 87 15.05 -0.47 -1.49
C LEU A 87 15.11 -1.92 -2.00
N ARG A 88 15.46 -2.88 -1.14
CA ARG A 88 15.44 -4.30 -1.50
C ARG A 88 14.03 -4.78 -1.83
N GLU A 89 13.04 -4.43 -1.03
CA GLU A 89 11.65 -4.81 -1.26
C GLU A 89 11.07 -4.12 -2.52
N ARG A 90 11.43 -2.84 -2.78
CA ARG A 90 11.09 -2.15 -4.03
C ARG A 90 11.62 -2.91 -5.24
N ASP A 91 12.87 -3.31 -5.20
CA ASP A 91 13.52 -4.00 -6.32
C ASP A 91 12.89 -5.39 -6.54
N LEU A 92 12.54 -6.11 -5.46
CA LEU A 92 11.78 -7.37 -5.56
C LEU A 92 10.41 -7.17 -6.20
N LEU A 93 9.67 -6.13 -5.80
CA LEU A 93 8.37 -5.81 -6.39
C LEU A 93 8.49 -5.47 -7.87
N LEU A 94 9.48 -4.67 -8.24
CA LEU A 94 9.71 -4.24 -9.62
C LEU A 94 10.12 -5.40 -10.53
N THR A 95 10.98 -6.32 -10.06
CA THR A 95 11.65 -7.28 -10.94
C THR A 95 11.07 -8.69 -10.87
N THR A 96 10.43 -9.05 -9.75
CA THR A 96 10.05 -10.44 -9.46
C THR A 96 8.60 -10.60 -9.06
N LEU A 97 8.12 -9.81 -8.08
CA LEU A 97 6.83 -10.06 -7.47
C LEU A 97 5.66 -9.51 -8.29
N ALA A 98 5.79 -8.27 -8.79
CA ALA A 98 4.69 -7.58 -9.48
C ALA A 98 5.17 -6.64 -10.61
N PRO A 99 5.99 -7.10 -11.58
CA PRO A 99 6.55 -6.25 -12.64
C PRO A 99 5.50 -5.61 -13.56
N HIS A 100 4.27 -6.13 -13.60
CA HIS A 100 3.16 -5.54 -14.37
C HIS A 100 2.41 -4.43 -13.60
N LEU A 101 2.57 -4.34 -12.28
CA LEU A 101 1.88 -3.36 -11.43
C LEU A 101 2.82 -2.32 -10.83
N VAL A 102 4.14 -2.54 -10.93
CA VAL A 102 5.17 -1.66 -10.38
C VAL A 102 6.08 -1.19 -11.51
N GLU A 103 6.12 0.11 -11.73
CA GLU A 103 6.84 0.72 -12.84
C GLU A 103 7.87 1.74 -12.36
N PRO A 104 9.03 1.86 -13.04
CA PRO A 104 10.00 2.91 -12.75
C PRO A 104 9.39 4.29 -12.91
N LEU A 105 9.66 5.18 -11.96
CA LEU A 105 9.22 6.57 -11.99
C LEU A 105 10.41 7.49 -11.80
N PRO A 106 10.74 8.34 -12.80
CA PRO A 106 11.78 9.34 -12.66
C PRO A 106 11.30 10.50 -11.78
N PHE A 107 12.08 10.79 -10.75
CA PHE A 107 11.87 11.92 -9.85
C PHE A 107 12.96 12.98 -10.03
N VAL A 108 12.59 14.21 -9.78
CA VAL A 108 13.55 15.28 -9.52
C VAL A 108 13.27 15.85 -8.13
N LEU A 109 14.31 15.91 -7.30
CA LEU A 109 14.32 16.68 -6.07
C LEU A 109 14.91 18.05 -6.43
N PRO A 110 14.07 19.11 -6.53
CA PRO A 110 14.52 20.43 -6.92
C PRO A 110 15.29 21.11 -5.79
N LEU A 111 16.32 21.91 -6.14
CA LEU A 111 17.20 22.56 -5.18
C LEU A 111 16.96 24.08 -5.18
N ARG A 112 17.05 24.70 -4.00
CA ARG A 112 16.87 26.15 -3.78
C ARG A 112 18.19 26.86 -3.48
N HIS A 113 19.14 26.17 -2.85
CA HIS A 113 20.42 26.75 -2.40
C HIS A 113 21.60 26.22 -3.24
N ARG A 114 22.46 27.16 -3.71
CA ARG A 114 23.56 26.84 -4.63
C ARG A 114 24.73 26.11 -3.98
N VAL A 115 25.06 26.42 -2.74
CA VAL A 115 26.36 26.07 -2.16
C VAL A 115 26.32 24.72 -1.45
N TRP A 116 25.43 24.53 -0.47
CA TRP A 116 25.45 23.39 0.41
C TRP A 116 24.45 22.27 0.03
N GLU A 117 23.30 22.64 -0.57
CA GLU A 117 22.22 21.71 -0.80
C GLU A 117 22.57 20.63 -1.84
N ARG A 118 23.26 21.04 -2.91
CA ARG A 118 23.66 20.11 -3.97
C ARG A 118 24.64 19.02 -3.51
N PRO A 119 25.75 19.31 -2.80
CA PRO A 119 26.62 18.27 -2.27
C PRO A 119 25.94 17.43 -1.18
N TYR A 120 25.13 18.03 -0.31
CA TYR A 120 24.42 17.31 0.74
C TYR A 120 23.42 16.29 0.18
N VAL A 121 22.49 16.74 -0.69
CA VAL A 121 21.49 15.87 -1.31
C VAL A 121 22.16 14.85 -2.25
N GLY A 122 23.24 15.27 -2.96
CA GLY A 122 24.01 14.38 -3.80
C GLY A 122 24.67 13.24 -3.05
N ALA A 123 25.26 13.51 -1.88
CA ALA A 123 25.82 12.49 -1.00
C ALA A 123 24.74 11.54 -0.46
N GLY A 124 23.56 12.07 -0.09
CA GLY A 124 22.42 11.26 0.33
C GLY A 124 21.93 10.33 -0.77
N LEU A 125 21.82 10.82 -2.01
CA LEU A 125 21.38 9.98 -3.14
C LEU A 125 22.47 9.00 -3.61
N LEU A 126 23.76 9.34 -3.47
CA LEU A 126 24.85 8.37 -3.69
C LEU A 126 24.75 7.20 -2.70
N LEU A 127 24.49 7.50 -1.43
CA LEU A 127 24.25 6.46 -0.43
C LEU A 127 22.99 5.65 -0.76
N TYR A 128 21.89 6.31 -1.13
CA TYR A 128 20.64 5.68 -1.54
C TYR A 128 20.83 4.68 -2.67
N ASP A 129 21.54 5.08 -3.75
CA ASP A 129 21.85 4.22 -4.87
C ASP A 129 22.75 3.04 -4.47
N SER A 130 23.67 3.25 -3.51
CA SER A 130 24.57 2.19 -3.04
C SER A 130 23.88 1.16 -2.15
N LEU A 131 22.84 1.58 -1.42
CA LEU A 131 22.05 0.70 -0.55
C LEU A 131 21.07 -0.19 -1.34
N GLY A 132 20.59 0.26 -2.50
CA GLY A 132 19.62 -0.46 -3.33
C GLY A 132 20.11 -1.82 -3.86
N GLY A 133 21.42 -2.03 -3.98
CA GLY A 133 22.01 -3.33 -4.30
C GLY A 133 21.70 -3.87 -5.71
N SER A 134 20.58 -3.53 -6.30
CA SER A 134 20.19 -3.93 -7.66
C SER A 134 20.51 -2.82 -8.67
N ARG A 135 20.71 -3.23 -9.92
CA ARG A 135 20.87 -2.29 -11.06
C ARG A 135 19.55 -2.12 -11.83
N ALA A 136 18.41 -2.42 -11.21
CA ALA A 136 17.11 -2.37 -11.84
C ALA A 136 16.71 -0.94 -12.25
N LEU A 137 17.20 0.07 -11.52
CA LEU A 137 16.91 1.48 -11.79
C LEU A 137 18.16 2.27 -12.09
N PRO A 138 18.07 3.33 -12.94
CA PRO A 138 19.19 4.23 -13.21
C PRO A 138 19.63 4.98 -11.95
N ARG A 139 20.95 5.21 -11.83
CA ARG A 139 21.53 6.00 -10.73
C ARG A 139 21.08 7.46 -10.80
N HIS A 140 21.21 8.15 -9.66
CA HIS A 140 20.94 9.59 -9.57
C HIS A 140 21.87 10.39 -10.50
N ARG A 141 21.41 11.58 -10.91
CA ARG A 141 22.17 12.51 -11.73
C ARG A 141 21.85 13.96 -11.38
N HIS A 142 22.84 14.82 -11.48
CA HIS A 142 22.62 16.25 -11.33
C HIS A 142 21.84 16.82 -12.52
N VAL A 143 20.81 17.61 -12.22
CA VAL A 143 19.94 18.27 -13.19
C VAL A 143 20.22 19.76 -13.11
N SER A 144 20.67 20.36 -14.24
CA SER A 144 20.87 21.80 -14.34
C SER A 144 19.50 22.52 -14.36
N ARG A 145 19.49 23.82 -14.06
CA ARG A 145 18.27 24.64 -14.14
C ARG A 145 17.64 24.58 -15.53
N LYS A 146 18.43 24.67 -16.59
CA LYS A 146 17.97 24.55 -17.99
C LYS A 146 17.28 23.21 -18.22
N ARG A 147 17.88 22.10 -17.79
CA ARG A 147 17.33 20.76 -17.98
C ARG A 147 16.08 20.54 -17.13
N LEU A 148 16.02 21.09 -15.90
CA LEU A 148 14.82 21.04 -15.06
C LEU A 148 13.64 21.71 -15.77
N HIS A 149 13.84 22.91 -16.35
CA HIS A 149 12.79 23.58 -17.11
C HIS A 149 12.43 22.89 -18.43
N GLN A 150 13.34 22.14 -19.04
CA GLN A 150 12.99 21.30 -20.20
C GLN A 150 12.11 20.12 -19.82
N GLN A 151 12.33 19.52 -18.63
CA GLN A 151 11.54 18.38 -18.12
C GLN A 151 10.26 18.82 -17.43
N PHE A 152 10.20 20.06 -16.97
CA PHE A 152 9.05 20.63 -16.26
C PHE A 152 8.90 22.11 -16.61
N PRO A 153 8.38 22.44 -17.82
CA PRO A 153 8.25 23.83 -18.28
C PRO A 153 7.33 24.68 -17.41
N GLY A 154 6.33 24.07 -16.79
CA GLY A 154 5.39 24.76 -15.89
C GLY A 154 5.98 25.32 -14.60
N LEU A 155 7.27 25.07 -14.29
CA LEU A 155 7.90 25.64 -13.09
C LEU A 155 8.29 27.10 -13.30
N ARG A 156 8.07 27.94 -12.27
CA ARG A 156 8.60 29.31 -12.23
C ARG A 156 10.11 29.28 -12.36
N SER A 157 10.65 30.13 -13.22
CA SER A 157 12.09 30.19 -13.47
C SER A 157 12.92 30.54 -12.24
N THR A 158 12.33 31.18 -11.25
CA THR A 158 12.96 31.60 -9.99
C THR A 158 12.79 30.60 -8.85
N ALA A 159 11.93 29.59 -9.00
CA ALA A 159 11.58 28.67 -7.91
C ALA A 159 12.77 27.79 -7.49
N PHE A 160 13.59 27.35 -8.47
CA PHE A 160 14.67 26.39 -8.25
C PHE A 160 15.92 26.70 -9.09
N ILE A 161 17.08 26.32 -8.58
CA ILE A 161 18.38 26.50 -9.25
C ILE A 161 18.81 25.29 -10.08
N GLY A 162 18.00 24.23 -10.11
CA GLY A 162 18.22 22.91 -10.68
C GLY A 162 17.71 21.83 -9.75
N GLY A 163 18.20 20.62 -9.88
CA GLY A 163 17.76 19.51 -9.05
C GLY A 163 18.74 18.34 -9.07
N ILE A 164 18.35 17.27 -8.41
CA ILE A 164 18.96 15.95 -8.55
C ILE A 164 17.87 14.98 -8.97
N GLY A 165 18.06 14.35 -10.13
CA GLY A 165 17.18 13.31 -10.65
C GLY A 165 17.56 11.95 -10.08
N PHE A 166 16.58 11.16 -9.70
CA PHE A 166 16.73 9.77 -9.25
C PHE A 166 15.48 8.97 -9.63
N HIS A 167 15.47 7.69 -9.33
CA HIS A 167 14.33 6.83 -9.65
C HIS A 167 13.82 6.11 -8.40
N ASP A 168 12.51 6.08 -8.27
CA ASP A 168 11.77 5.14 -7.45
C ASP A 168 10.71 4.46 -8.34
N CYS A 169 9.65 3.90 -7.76
CA CYS A 169 8.62 3.25 -8.54
C CYS A 169 7.23 3.80 -8.20
N ARG A 170 6.33 3.76 -9.17
CA ARG A 170 4.88 3.90 -8.97
C ARG A 170 4.21 2.54 -8.97
N MET A 171 3.05 2.44 -8.37
CA MET A 171 2.20 1.24 -8.35
C MET A 171 0.73 1.60 -8.40
N ASP A 172 -0.10 0.66 -8.86
CA ASP A 172 -1.51 0.63 -8.52
C ASP A 172 -1.67 -0.14 -7.20
N ASP A 173 -1.79 0.57 -6.09
CA ASP A 173 -1.80 -0.03 -4.75
C ASP A 173 -3.02 -0.93 -4.51
N SER A 174 -4.17 -0.59 -5.08
CA SER A 174 -5.39 -1.39 -4.97
C SER A 174 -5.25 -2.71 -5.72
N ARG A 175 -4.77 -2.66 -6.98
CA ARG A 175 -4.53 -3.87 -7.78
C ARG A 175 -3.44 -4.74 -7.19
N LEU A 176 -2.39 -4.13 -6.65
CA LEU A 176 -1.32 -4.87 -5.98
C LEU A 176 -1.84 -5.61 -4.74
N ALA A 177 -2.74 -5.00 -3.96
CA ALA A 177 -3.38 -5.66 -2.83
C ALA A 177 -4.30 -6.82 -3.28
N VAL A 178 -5.07 -6.65 -4.35
CA VAL A 178 -5.90 -7.73 -4.92
C VAL A 178 -5.02 -8.86 -5.46
N ALA A 179 -3.94 -8.56 -6.19
CA ALA A 179 -3.00 -9.58 -6.68
C ALA A 179 -2.37 -10.35 -5.51
N LEU A 180 -2.03 -9.66 -4.42
CA LEU A 180 -1.49 -10.26 -3.21
C LEU A 180 -2.51 -11.19 -2.53
N ALA A 181 -3.77 -10.74 -2.37
CA ALA A 181 -4.86 -11.53 -1.82
C ALA A 181 -5.15 -12.78 -2.68
N ARG A 182 -5.23 -12.61 -4.01
CA ARG A 182 -5.39 -13.72 -4.96
C ARG A 182 -4.23 -14.73 -4.87
N THR A 183 -3.01 -14.23 -4.67
CA THR A 183 -1.84 -15.10 -4.50
C THR A 183 -1.95 -15.88 -3.19
N ALA A 184 -2.36 -15.26 -2.10
CA ALA A 184 -2.58 -15.95 -0.83
C ALA A 184 -3.63 -17.07 -0.97
N VAL A 185 -4.74 -16.80 -1.68
CA VAL A 185 -5.78 -17.81 -1.95
C VAL A 185 -5.24 -18.93 -2.85
N ARG A 186 -4.44 -18.62 -3.88
CA ARG A 186 -3.77 -19.61 -4.74
C ARG A 186 -2.87 -20.55 -3.92
N GLU A 187 -2.18 -20.00 -2.92
CA GLU A 187 -1.31 -20.77 -2.02
C GLU A 187 -2.06 -21.45 -0.87
N GLY A 188 -3.40 -21.40 -0.85
CA GLY A 188 -4.24 -22.18 0.08
C GLY A 188 -4.85 -21.37 1.25
N ALA A 189 -4.70 -20.06 1.30
CA ALA A 189 -5.41 -19.24 2.29
C ALA A 189 -6.91 -19.15 1.97
N HIS A 190 -7.75 -19.14 3.00
CA HIS A 190 -9.19 -18.85 2.89
C HIS A 190 -9.41 -17.34 3.05
N LEU A 191 -10.19 -16.72 2.18
CA LEU A 191 -10.48 -15.27 2.24
C LEU A 191 -11.99 -15.01 2.25
N ALA A 192 -12.46 -14.29 3.28
CA ALA A 192 -13.80 -13.75 3.33
C ALA A 192 -13.78 -12.23 3.57
N THR A 193 -14.16 -11.48 2.54
CA THR A 193 -14.46 -10.03 2.63
C THR A 193 -15.86 -9.83 3.19
N TYR A 194 -16.19 -8.62 3.68
CA TYR A 194 -17.46 -8.31 4.33
C TYR A 194 -17.79 -9.28 5.48
N ALA A 195 -16.76 -9.68 6.22
CA ALA A 195 -16.80 -10.56 7.38
C ALA A 195 -16.15 -9.84 8.57
N VAL A 196 -17.00 -9.41 9.52
CA VAL A 196 -16.60 -8.53 10.63
C VAL A 196 -16.26 -9.37 11.85
N LEU A 197 -15.05 -9.15 12.42
CA LEU A 197 -14.75 -9.57 13.78
C LEU A 197 -15.63 -8.77 14.76
N GLU A 198 -16.53 -9.41 15.48
CA GLU A 198 -17.42 -8.75 16.43
C GLU A 198 -16.91 -8.82 17.86
N GLU A 199 -16.43 -9.98 18.29
CA GLU A 199 -15.93 -10.19 19.65
C GLU A 199 -14.97 -11.37 19.75
N ALA A 200 -14.09 -11.35 20.72
CA ALA A 200 -13.36 -12.50 21.19
C ALA A 200 -14.21 -13.25 22.22
N LEU A 201 -14.40 -14.55 22.03
CA LEU A 201 -15.17 -15.39 22.94
C LEU A 201 -14.30 -15.88 24.10
N PRO A 202 -14.91 -16.23 25.26
CA PRO A 202 -14.18 -16.74 26.40
C PRO A 202 -13.33 -17.97 26.06
N ASP A 203 -12.16 -18.06 26.68
CA ASP A 203 -11.27 -19.22 26.58
C ASP A 203 -11.94 -20.47 27.17
N THR A 204 -11.92 -21.56 26.44
CA THR A 204 -12.46 -22.86 26.86
C THR A 204 -11.38 -23.80 27.39
N GLY A 205 -10.14 -23.38 27.47
CA GLY A 205 -9.02 -24.15 28.02
C GLY A 205 -8.42 -25.20 27.09
N ASP A 206 -8.82 -25.22 25.81
CA ASP A 206 -8.34 -26.15 24.79
C ASP A 206 -7.21 -25.56 23.91
N GLY A 207 -6.72 -24.37 24.25
CA GLY A 207 -5.64 -23.69 23.53
C GLY A 207 -6.06 -23.06 22.22
N LEU A 208 -7.38 -22.88 21.99
CA LEU A 208 -7.92 -22.26 20.78
C LEU A 208 -8.59 -20.92 21.10
N HIS A 209 -8.22 -19.89 20.36
CA HIS A 209 -8.96 -18.64 20.33
C HIS A 209 -10.21 -18.81 19.51
N ARG A 210 -11.34 -18.39 20.05
CA ARG A 210 -12.61 -18.36 19.35
C ARG A 210 -13.07 -16.94 19.18
N VAL A 211 -13.47 -16.60 17.97
CA VAL A 211 -14.02 -15.28 17.67
C VAL A 211 -15.37 -15.41 16.99
N ARG A 212 -16.25 -14.45 17.28
CA ARG A 212 -17.49 -14.29 16.54
C ARG A 212 -17.24 -13.43 15.32
N VAL A 213 -17.62 -13.96 14.16
CA VAL A 213 -17.51 -13.29 12.86
C VAL A 213 -18.91 -13.14 12.29
N ARG A 214 -19.31 -11.91 11.98
CA ARG A 214 -20.59 -11.66 11.30
C ARG A 214 -20.36 -11.49 9.81
N ASP A 215 -21.08 -12.26 9.02
CA ASP A 215 -21.20 -12.05 7.58
C ASP A 215 -22.12 -10.85 7.32
N VAL A 216 -21.55 -9.75 6.83
CA VAL A 216 -22.29 -8.50 6.56
C VAL A 216 -23.29 -8.67 5.43
N LEU A 217 -23.03 -9.57 4.47
CA LEU A 217 -23.88 -9.75 3.28
C LEU A 217 -25.15 -10.55 3.60
N THR A 218 -25.07 -11.50 4.54
CA THR A 218 -26.19 -12.37 4.90
C THR A 218 -26.76 -12.09 6.29
N GLY A 219 -26.02 -11.38 7.14
CA GLY A 219 -26.33 -11.17 8.55
C GLY A 219 -26.02 -12.37 9.45
N ALA A 220 -25.52 -13.49 8.90
CA ALA A 220 -25.21 -14.69 9.67
C ALA A 220 -24.00 -14.49 10.59
N ALA A 221 -24.06 -15.08 11.79
CA ALA A 221 -22.94 -15.12 12.71
C ALA A 221 -22.26 -16.50 12.66
N HIS A 222 -20.93 -16.47 12.64
CA HIS A 222 -20.07 -17.65 12.61
C HIS A 222 -19.13 -17.63 13.80
N VAL A 223 -18.74 -18.79 14.31
CA VAL A 223 -17.66 -18.93 15.28
C VAL A 223 -16.46 -19.55 14.59
N VAL A 224 -15.36 -18.80 14.56
CA VAL A 224 -14.09 -19.26 13.99
C VAL A 224 -13.14 -19.57 15.14
N ALA A 225 -12.54 -20.77 15.10
CA ALA A 225 -11.54 -21.22 16.06
C ALA A 225 -10.17 -21.22 15.41
N SER A 226 -9.14 -20.69 16.11
CA SER A 226 -7.75 -20.67 15.63
C SER A 226 -6.77 -20.83 16.77
N ARG A 227 -5.57 -21.37 16.48
CA ARG A 227 -4.46 -21.45 17.44
C ARG A 227 -3.80 -20.08 17.70
N ALA A 228 -3.83 -19.21 16.67
CA ALA A 228 -3.35 -17.83 16.80
C ALA A 228 -4.24 -16.86 16.02
N VAL A 229 -4.22 -15.58 16.42
CA VAL A 229 -4.90 -14.46 15.77
C VAL A 229 -3.89 -13.35 15.49
N ALA A 230 -3.85 -12.85 14.25
CA ALA A 230 -3.05 -11.69 13.85
C ALA A 230 -3.96 -10.54 13.42
N LEU A 231 -3.97 -9.46 14.20
CA LEU A 231 -4.70 -8.24 13.90
C LEU A 231 -3.88 -7.35 12.96
N CYS A 232 -4.18 -7.42 11.66
CA CYS A 232 -3.57 -6.62 10.59
C CYS A 232 -4.50 -5.47 10.15
N VAL A 233 -5.17 -4.85 11.09
CA VAL A 233 -6.30 -3.93 10.90
C VAL A 233 -5.88 -2.46 10.75
N GLY A 234 -4.59 -2.16 10.66
CA GLY A 234 -4.08 -0.81 10.41
C GLY A 234 -4.53 0.20 11.47
N VAL A 235 -5.25 1.23 11.06
CA VAL A 235 -5.70 2.32 11.94
C VAL A 235 -6.77 1.91 12.97
N TRP A 236 -7.38 0.73 12.80
CA TRP A 236 -8.34 0.14 13.76
C TRP A 236 -7.66 -0.74 14.82
N ALA A 237 -6.32 -0.74 14.89
CA ALA A 237 -5.59 -1.62 15.82
C ALA A 237 -5.95 -1.40 17.30
N PRO A 238 -6.13 -0.18 17.82
CA PRO A 238 -6.54 0.02 19.21
C PRO A 238 -7.91 -0.57 19.53
N GLU A 239 -8.90 -0.37 18.65
CA GLU A 239 -10.27 -0.86 18.81
C GLU A 239 -10.33 -2.40 18.74
N ALA A 240 -9.59 -2.99 17.81
CA ALA A 240 -9.53 -4.45 17.69
C ALA A 240 -8.76 -5.10 18.84
N ALA A 241 -7.69 -4.48 19.31
CA ALA A 241 -6.92 -4.96 20.46
C ALA A 241 -7.75 -4.99 21.74
N ALA A 242 -8.64 -4.01 21.95
CA ALA A 242 -9.52 -3.95 23.11
C ALA A 242 -10.49 -5.14 23.22
N MET A 243 -10.68 -5.92 22.16
CA MET A 243 -11.47 -7.17 22.20
C MET A 243 -10.70 -8.33 22.86
N PHE A 244 -9.37 -8.26 22.93
CA PHE A 244 -8.50 -9.33 23.40
C PHE A 244 -7.75 -9.01 24.69
N THR A 245 -7.61 -7.74 25.04
CA THR A 245 -6.91 -7.30 26.26
C THR A 245 -7.57 -6.07 26.87
N ALA A 246 -7.56 -6.00 28.19
CA ALA A 246 -7.94 -4.81 28.95
C ALA A 246 -6.80 -3.78 29.07
N ASP A 247 -5.59 -4.16 28.69
CA ASP A 247 -4.44 -3.26 28.70
C ASP A 247 -4.40 -2.44 27.41
N HIS A 248 -4.94 -1.22 27.47
CA HIS A 248 -4.97 -0.29 26.36
C HIS A 248 -3.62 0.38 26.04
N THR A 249 -2.57 0.10 26.83
CA THR A 249 -1.24 0.70 26.62
C THR A 249 -0.39 -0.11 25.64
N VAL A 250 -0.76 -1.34 25.32
CA VAL A 250 0.00 -2.22 24.43
C VAL A 250 0.02 -1.70 22.98
N ILE A 251 -1.04 -1.00 22.56
CA ILE A 251 -1.16 -0.43 21.22
C ILE A 251 -1.37 1.08 21.32
N ASP A 252 -0.33 1.84 21.03
CA ASP A 252 -0.40 3.31 20.92
C ASP A 252 -0.21 3.73 19.45
N VAL A 253 -1.33 3.92 18.74
CA VAL A 253 -1.38 4.35 17.35
C VAL A 253 -1.92 5.76 17.25
N THR A 254 -1.09 6.67 16.78
CA THR A 254 -1.54 8.00 16.35
C THR A 254 -1.95 7.94 14.88
N ARG A 255 -3.10 8.53 14.57
CA ARG A 255 -3.60 8.63 13.20
C ARG A 255 -3.17 9.96 12.58
N SER A 256 -2.64 9.92 11.36
CA SER A 256 -2.34 11.11 10.57
C SER A 256 -3.09 11.08 9.25
N LYS A 257 -3.88 12.13 9.01
CA LYS A 257 -4.60 12.33 7.74
C LYS A 257 -3.65 12.85 6.67
N GLY A 258 -3.63 12.16 5.53
CA GLY A 258 -2.98 12.64 4.32
C GLY A 258 -3.95 12.64 3.15
N ILE A 259 -4.04 13.78 2.44
CA ILE A 259 -4.91 13.88 1.27
C ILE A 259 -4.12 13.95 -0.03
N HIS A 260 -4.76 13.54 -1.10
CA HIS A 260 -4.27 13.72 -2.46
C HIS A 260 -5.37 14.31 -3.33
N ILE A 261 -4.97 15.10 -4.31
CA ILE A 261 -5.84 15.60 -5.37
C ILE A 261 -5.39 15.05 -6.72
N ARG A 262 -6.35 14.85 -7.61
CA ARG A 262 -6.13 14.47 -9.00
C ARG A 262 -6.44 15.65 -9.91
N LEU A 263 -5.52 15.95 -10.82
CA LEU A 263 -5.63 17.03 -11.79
C LEU A 263 -5.50 16.44 -13.20
N PRO A 264 -6.15 16.97 -14.23
CA PRO A 264 -5.93 16.53 -15.61
C PRO A 264 -4.48 16.80 -16.04
N ARG A 265 -3.95 16.00 -16.95
CA ARG A 265 -2.57 16.18 -17.44
C ARG A 265 -2.30 17.59 -17.98
N SER A 266 -3.32 18.23 -18.57
CA SER A 266 -3.25 19.61 -19.09
C SER A 266 -3.12 20.69 -18.01
N ALA A 267 -3.35 20.38 -16.74
CA ALA A 267 -3.27 21.39 -15.64
C ALA A 267 -1.83 21.79 -15.30
N ILE A 268 -0.86 20.93 -15.58
CA ILE A 268 0.57 21.17 -15.27
C ILE A 268 1.41 20.73 -16.47
N ASP A 269 2.30 21.60 -16.93
CA ASP A 269 3.25 21.30 -18.00
C ASP A 269 4.53 20.69 -17.42
N GLY A 270 4.73 19.38 -17.63
CA GLY A 270 5.86 18.63 -17.11
C GLY A 270 5.75 17.13 -17.38
N ASP A 271 6.90 16.42 -17.33
CA ASP A 271 7.01 14.99 -17.67
C ASP A 271 7.66 14.14 -16.58
N VAL A 272 8.14 14.76 -15.49
CA VAL A 272 8.81 14.05 -14.39
C VAL A 272 8.09 14.29 -13.07
N ALA A 273 8.21 13.35 -12.15
CA ALA A 273 7.72 13.54 -10.81
C ALA A 273 8.61 14.50 -10.02
N LEU A 274 8.00 15.31 -9.16
CA LEU A 274 8.72 16.20 -8.24
C LEU A 274 8.49 15.75 -6.80
N ILE A 275 9.55 15.86 -5.99
CA ILE A 275 9.47 15.82 -4.53
C ILE A 275 9.92 17.17 -4.01
N VAL A 276 8.99 18.00 -3.58
CA VAL A 276 9.26 19.35 -3.09
C VAL A 276 9.18 19.35 -1.57
N PRO A 277 10.28 19.61 -0.84
CA PRO A 277 10.22 19.78 0.61
C PRO A 277 9.29 20.96 0.98
N THR A 278 8.42 20.73 1.97
CA THR A 278 7.55 21.74 2.57
C THR A 278 7.94 21.97 4.03
N GLU A 279 7.32 22.92 4.71
CA GLU A 279 7.60 23.20 6.12
C GLU A 279 7.31 22.01 7.05
N ARG A 280 6.28 21.23 6.72
CA ARG A 280 5.79 20.12 7.57
C ARG A 280 6.11 18.73 7.01
N SER A 281 6.20 18.61 5.68
CA SER A 281 6.31 17.30 5.02
C SER A 281 6.99 17.43 3.65
N VAL A 282 6.48 16.73 2.66
CA VAL A 282 6.87 16.81 1.25
C VAL A 282 5.63 16.89 0.38
N LEU A 283 5.72 17.68 -0.69
CA LEU A 283 4.74 17.70 -1.76
C LEU A 283 5.24 16.79 -2.88
N PHE A 284 4.48 15.75 -3.19
CA PHE A 284 4.65 14.96 -4.40
C PHE A 284 3.79 15.55 -5.52
N VAL A 285 4.38 15.70 -6.71
CA VAL A 285 3.66 16.00 -7.96
C VAL A 285 4.00 14.88 -8.92
N ILE A 286 3.10 13.92 -9.07
CA ILE A 286 3.36 12.63 -9.72
C ILE A 286 2.58 12.57 -11.02
N PRO A 287 3.26 12.44 -12.19
CA PRO A 287 2.58 12.23 -13.45
C PRO A 287 2.05 10.80 -13.57
N SER A 288 0.84 10.67 -14.10
CA SER A 288 0.27 9.44 -14.62
C SER A 288 -0.09 9.65 -16.09
N ASP A 289 -0.60 8.65 -16.77
CA ASP A 289 -0.87 8.73 -18.21
C ASP A 289 -1.94 9.79 -18.51
N ASP A 290 -3.00 9.86 -17.71
CA ASP A 290 -4.16 10.72 -17.91
C ASP A 290 -4.30 11.86 -16.87
N HIS A 291 -3.48 11.86 -15.80
CA HIS A 291 -3.62 12.83 -14.71
C HIS A 291 -2.32 13.12 -13.98
N TRP A 292 -2.35 14.13 -13.12
CA TRP A 292 -1.38 14.36 -12.06
C TRP A 292 -1.99 13.92 -10.73
N LEU A 293 -1.22 13.19 -9.93
CA LEU A 293 -1.51 12.94 -8.52
C LEU A 293 -0.66 13.89 -7.68
N VAL A 294 -1.31 14.75 -6.90
CA VAL A 294 -0.64 15.74 -6.06
C VAL A 294 -1.01 15.52 -4.59
N GLY A 295 -0.02 15.45 -3.74
CA GLY A 295 -0.15 15.24 -2.29
C GLY A 295 1.24 15.16 -1.65
N THR A 296 1.36 15.17 -0.34
CA THR A 296 0.33 14.84 0.63
C THR A 296 0.31 15.87 1.76
N THR A 297 -0.80 15.96 2.46
CA THR A 297 -0.84 16.64 3.77
C THR A 297 -0.37 15.70 4.88
N ASP A 298 -0.09 16.24 6.04
CA ASP A 298 0.22 15.51 7.27
C ASP A 298 -0.45 16.25 8.43
N THR A 299 -1.67 15.79 8.79
CA THR A 299 -2.50 16.44 9.80
C THR A 299 -2.88 15.41 10.85
N GLU A 300 -2.65 15.70 12.12
CA GLU A 300 -3.10 14.83 13.22
C GLU A 300 -4.61 14.62 13.12
N TRP A 301 -5.05 13.36 13.36
CA TRP A 301 -6.45 12.97 13.23
C TRP A 301 -6.95 12.30 14.52
N THR A 302 -7.98 12.88 15.12
CA THR A 302 -8.54 12.45 16.41
C THR A 302 -9.95 11.91 16.32
N ASP A 303 -10.62 12.03 15.17
CA ASP A 303 -12.05 11.71 15.01
C ASP A 303 -12.32 10.22 14.72
N GLY A 304 -11.45 9.35 15.26
CA GLY A 304 -11.62 7.89 15.13
C GLY A 304 -10.95 7.28 13.90
N PRO A 305 -11.13 5.95 13.69
CA PRO A 305 -10.42 5.20 12.65
C PRO A 305 -11.10 5.25 11.28
N GLU A 306 -12.32 5.78 11.19
CA GLU A 306 -13.04 5.79 9.92
C GLU A 306 -12.35 6.73 8.91
N PRO A 307 -12.35 6.34 7.62
CA PRO A 307 -11.66 7.13 6.59
C PRO A 307 -12.24 8.54 6.49
N PRO A 308 -11.42 9.59 6.67
CA PRO A 308 -11.86 10.96 6.49
C PRO A 308 -12.06 11.30 5.02
N ASP A 309 -12.82 12.37 4.78
CA ASP A 309 -12.86 13.04 3.49
C ASP A 309 -11.78 14.12 3.38
N ALA A 310 -11.39 14.45 2.15
CA ALA A 310 -10.58 15.63 1.88
C ALA A 310 -11.44 16.89 2.04
N THR A 311 -11.04 17.80 2.93
CA THR A 311 -11.75 19.05 3.14
C THR A 311 -11.35 20.11 2.12
N GLU A 312 -12.18 21.16 1.97
CA GLU A 312 -11.88 22.33 1.15
C GLU A 312 -10.53 22.95 1.54
N ALA A 313 -10.27 23.08 2.84
CA ALA A 313 -9.01 23.62 3.36
C ALA A 313 -7.79 22.76 3.02
N ASP A 314 -7.93 21.44 3.02
CA ASP A 314 -6.86 20.53 2.59
C ASP A 314 -6.51 20.73 1.11
N ILE A 315 -7.53 20.87 0.27
CA ILE A 315 -7.34 21.09 -1.17
C ILE A 315 -6.71 22.45 -1.42
N ASP A 316 -7.19 23.52 -0.76
CA ASP A 316 -6.63 24.87 -0.87
C ASP A 316 -5.16 24.92 -0.43
N TYR A 317 -4.81 24.17 0.61
CA TYR A 317 -3.41 24.04 1.05
C TYR A 317 -2.53 23.44 -0.07
N LEU A 318 -2.95 22.34 -0.72
CA LEU A 318 -2.18 21.75 -1.81
C LEU A 318 -2.10 22.67 -3.03
N LEU A 319 -3.19 23.34 -3.39
CA LEU A 319 -3.21 24.33 -4.49
C LEU A 319 -2.30 25.53 -4.17
N GLY A 320 -2.26 25.97 -2.92
CA GLY A 320 -1.34 27.01 -2.45
C GLY A 320 0.13 26.63 -2.58
N LEU A 321 0.49 25.38 -2.26
CA LEU A 321 1.85 24.86 -2.45
C LEU A 321 2.22 24.81 -3.94
N LEU A 322 1.31 24.36 -4.82
CA LEU A 322 1.52 24.37 -6.26
C LEU A 322 1.68 25.80 -6.80
N ALA A 323 0.84 26.75 -6.37
CA ALA A 323 0.92 28.15 -6.79
C ALA A 323 2.27 28.79 -6.42
N GLY A 324 2.94 28.31 -5.38
CA GLY A 324 4.28 28.74 -4.98
C GLY A 324 5.38 28.36 -5.96
N ILE A 325 5.17 27.32 -6.79
CA ILE A 325 6.21 26.77 -7.68
C ILE A 325 5.87 26.83 -9.16
N LEU A 326 4.59 26.89 -9.54
CA LEU A 326 4.11 26.89 -10.93
C LEU A 326 3.97 28.30 -11.48
N VAL A 327 4.21 28.48 -12.78
CA VAL A 327 3.96 29.72 -13.52
C VAL A 327 2.47 30.05 -13.51
N GLU A 328 1.68 29.09 -13.98
CA GLU A 328 0.22 29.19 -14.01
C GLU A 328 -0.33 28.49 -12.77
N PRO A 329 -1.07 29.20 -11.91
CA PRO A 329 -1.73 28.60 -10.76
C PRO A 329 -2.80 27.59 -11.21
N VAL A 330 -2.80 26.42 -10.59
CA VAL A 330 -3.87 25.44 -10.80
C VAL A 330 -5.13 25.96 -10.11
N ARG A 331 -6.24 26.02 -10.87
CA ARG A 331 -7.55 26.46 -10.36
C ARG A 331 -8.28 25.33 -9.67
N ARG A 332 -9.18 25.71 -8.76
CA ARG A 332 -10.01 24.76 -8.00
C ARG A 332 -10.89 23.89 -8.86
N ASP A 333 -11.45 24.43 -9.93
CA ASP A 333 -12.31 23.72 -10.89
C ASP A 333 -11.58 22.66 -11.71
N GLN A 334 -10.26 22.66 -11.71
CA GLN A 334 -9.42 21.64 -12.33
C GLN A 334 -9.18 20.41 -11.43
N VAL A 335 -9.59 20.45 -10.16
CA VAL A 335 -9.52 19.27 -9.29
C VAL A 335 -10.62 18.29 -9.66
N THR A 336 -10.25 17.20 -10.30
CA THR A 336 -11.21 16.19 -10.81
C THR A 336 -11.58 15.15 -9.76
N TYR A 337 -10.73 14.94 -8.77
CA TYR A 337 -10.96 13.99 -7.69
C TYR A 337 -10.05 14.30 -6.49
N SER A 338 -10.51 13.99 -5.30
CA SER A 338 -9.71 14.03 -4.09
C SER A 338 -9.99 12.81 -3.22
N PHE A 339 -9.00 12.39 -2.44
CA PHE A 339 -9.17 11.35 -1.44
C PHE A 339 -8.28 11.59 -0.24
N ALA A 340 -8.70 11.04 0.89
CA ALA A 340 -7.95 11.05 2.12
C ALA A 340 -7.67 9.63 2.61
N GLY A 341 -6.54 9.45 3.28
CA GLY A 341 -6.17 8.23 3.96
C GLY A 341 -5.60 8.52 5.34
N LEU A 342 -5.77 7.59 6.26
CA LEU A 342 -5.17 7.63 7.59
C LEU A 342 -3.90 6.77 7.63
N ARG A 343 -2.82 7.32 8.17
CA ARG A 343 -1.59 6.58 8.44
C ARG A 343 -1.63 6.09 9.88
N PRO A 344 -1.44 4.78 10.14
CA PRO A 344 -1.20 4.27 11.48
C PRO A 344 0.25 4.53 11.86
N LEU A 345 0.50 5.53 12.68
CA LEU A 345 1.83 5.85 13.17
C LEU A 345 1.99 5.30 14.58
N VAL A 346 3.10 4.60 14.84
CA VAL A 346 3.44 4.16 16.20
C VAL A 346 3.98 5.36 16.95
N ARG A 347 3.39 5.68 18.09
CA ARG A 347 3.87 6.75 18.96
C ARG A 347 5.13 6.31 19.66
N ASP A 348 6.23 6.98 19.39
CA ASP A 348 7.42 6.90 20.24
C ASP A 348 7.24 7.87 21.40
N GLN A 349 7.06 7.35 22.61
CA GLN A 349 6.86 8.16 23.81
C GLN A 349 8.03 9.12 24.11
N ALA A 350 9.21 8.86 23.53
CA ALA A 350 10.40 9.71 23.67
C ALA A 350 10.39 10.96 22.77
N MET A 351 9.53 11.05 21.76
CA MET A 351 9.62 12.05 20.67
C MET A 351 8.53 13.15 20.67
N GLY A 352 7.72 13.26 21.70
CA GLY A 352 6.90 14.46 21.94
C GLY A 352 5.81 14.79 20.91
N GLY A 353 5.15 13.80 20.33
CA GLY A 353 3.88 14.01 19.62
C GLY A 353 3.95 14.60 18.19
N ASP A 354 5.13 14.86 17.62
CA ASP A 354 5.27 15.31 16.22
C ASP A 354 5.09 14.12 15.25
N THR A 355 3.95 14.04 14.57
CA THR A 355 3.62 12.97 13.60
C THR A 355 4.62 12.88 12.45
N ALA A 356 5.29 13.99 12.11
CA ALA A 356 6.30 14.03 11.06
C ALA A 356 7.61 13.31 11.45
N LYS A 357 7.84 13.11 12.76
CA LYS A 357 9.00 12.42 13.33
C LYS A 357 8.68 11.02 13.86
N ALA A 358 7.40 10.63 13.89
CA ALA A 358 7.00 9.32 14.37
C ALA A 358 7.67 8.21 13.55
N SER A 359 8.11 7.15 14.23
CA SER A 359 8.74 5.99 13.60
C SER A 359 7.77 5.36 12.60
N ARG A 360 8.29 4.99 11.45
CA ARG A 360 7.58 4.22 10.44
C ARG A 360 8.09 2.78 10.35
N GLU A 361 8.84 2.35 11.33
CA GLU A 361 9.08 0.94 11.55
C GLU A 361 7.76 0.27 11.94
N HIS A 362 7.61 -0.98 11.57
CA HIS A 362 6.49 -1.78 12.04
C HIS A 362 6.82 -2.39 13.39
N SER A 363 5.78 -2.69 14.15
CA SER A 363 5.88 -3.44 15.39
C SER A 363 4.88 -4.57 15.39
N VAL A 364 5.30 -5.72 15.87
CA VAL A 364 4.44 -6.87 16.16
C VAL A 364 4.27 -6.93 17.65
N ALA A 365 3.13 -6.44 18.13
CA ALA A 365 2.80 -6.39 19.56
C ALA A 365 2.04 -7.65 19.98
N ARG A 366 2.41 -8.24 21.11
CA ARG A 366 1.69 -9.36 21.73
C ARG A 366 0.63 -8.81 22.68
N LEU A 367 -0.63 -9.11 22.38
CA LEU A 367 -1.80 -8.71 23.20
C LEU A 367 -2.11 -9.75 24.29
N ALA A 368 -2.03 -11.02 23.91
CA ALA A 368 -2.22 -12.19 24.75
C ALA A 368 -1.42 -13.36 24.17
N PRO A 369 -1.23 -14.49 24.85
CA PRO A 369 -0.64 -15.69 24.27
C PRO A 369 -1.37 -16.05 22.96
N GLY A 370 -0.65 -16.16 21.82
CA GLY A 370 -1.21 -16.46 20.52
C GLY A 370 -1.99 -15.31 19.84
N VAL A 371 -2.13 -14.13 20.45
CA VAL A 371 -2.80 -12.98 19.85
C VAL A 371 -1.82 -11.83 19.61
N LEU A 372 -1.66 -11.47 18.35
CA LEU A 372 -0.72 -10.45 17.89
C LEU A 372 -1.44 -9.30 17.22
N ALA A 373 -0.91 -8.09 17.33
CA ALA A 373 -1.32 -6.93 16.55
C ALA A 373 -0.12 -6.36 15.78
N VAL A 374 -0.35 -5.97 14.52
CA VAL A 374 0.67 -5.37 13.67
C VAL A 374 0.34 -3.91 13.47
N VAL A 375 1.26 -3.03 13.83
CA VAL A 375 1.09 -1.58 13.76
C VAL A 375 2.27 -0.92 13.05
N GLY A 376 2.03 0.24 12.43
CA GLY A 376 3.06 0.98 11.69
C GLY A 376 3.41 0.35 10.35
N GLY A 377 4.67 0.59 9.91
CA GLY A 377 5.19 0.05 8.66
C GLY A 377 4.81 0.83 7.40
N LYS A 378 5.15 0.26 6.26
CA LYS A 378 4.96 0.86 4.93
C LYS A 378 4.47 -0.17 3.93
N TRP A 379 3.78 0.29 2.90
CA TRP A 379 3.39 -0.56 1.78
C TRP A 379 4.60 -1.28 1.15
N THR A 380 5.69 -0.58 0.90
CA THR A 380 6.90 -1.14 0.28
C THR A 380 7.44 -2.35 1.04
N THR A 381 7.35 -2.35 2.37
CA THR A 381 7.93 -3.41 3.24
C THR A 381 6.88 -4.39 3.77
N TYR A 382 5.68 -4.47 3.15
CA TYR A 382 4.61 -5.38 3.61
C TYR A 382 5.07 -6.82 3.79
N ARG A 383 5.96 -7.30 2.93
CA ARG A 383 6.47 -8.67 2.95
C ARG A 383 7.36 -8.94 4.18
N VAL A 384 8.18 -7.96 4.55
CA VAL A 384 9.00 -8.04 5.78
C VAL A 384 8.10 -8.04 7.00
N MET A 385 7.10 -7.16 7.05
CA MET A 385 6.09 -7.14 8.11
C MET A 385 5.40 -8.50 8.24
N ALA A 386 4.97 -9.07 7.11
CA ALA A 386 4.32 -10.37 7.07
C ALA A 386 5.22 -11.50 7.59
N ARG A 387 6.48 -11.53 7.18
CA ARG A 387 7.48 -12.48 7.66
C ARG A 387 7.61 -12.41 9.18
N ASP A 388 7.78 -11.22 9.73
CA ASP A 388 8.01 -11.02 11.16
C ASP A 388 6.78 -11.42 12.00
N VAL A 389 5.56 -11.23 11.43
CA VAL A 389 4.32 -11.74 12.05
C VAL A 389 4.31 -13.26 12.06
N VAL A 390 4.58 -13.91 10.93
CA VAL A 390 4.52 -15.38 10.84
C VAL A 390 5.64 -16.04 11.65
N ASP A 391 6.84 -15.44 11.69
CA ASP A 391 7.92 -15.89 12.56
C ASP A 391 7.49 -15.85 14.04
N THR A 392 6.82 -14.76 14.46
CA THR A 392 6.28 -14.63 15.81
C THR A 392 5.16 -15.63 16.08
N VAL A 393 4.24 -15.85 15.13
CA VAL A 393 3.17 -16.85 15.23
C VAL A 393 3.76 -18.25 15.44
N LEU A 394 4.72 -18.66 14.63
CA LEU A 394 5.37 -19.97 14.78
C LEU A 394 6.01 -20.14 16.16
N ALA A 395 6.66 -19.11 16.66
CA ALA A 395 7.24 -19.12 18.02
C ALA A 395 6.16 -19.24 19.11
N GLU A 396 5.04 -18.50 19.00
CA GLU A 396 3.90 -18.59 19.92
C GLU A 396 3.24 -19.98 19.92
N LEU A 397 3.19 -20.63 18.76
CA LEU A 397 2.65 -21.97 18.60
C LEU A 397 3.63 -23.08 19.05
N GLY A 398 4.86 -22.73 19.43
CA GLY A 398 5.91 -23.69 19.78
C GLY A 398 6.37 -24.53 18.59
N GLU A 399 6.20 -24.02 17.37
CA GLU A 399 6.60 -24.70 16.13
C GLU A 399 8.02 -24.36 15.74
N ALA A 400 8.69 -25.29 15.05
CA ALA A 400 10.01 -25.04 14.50
C ALA A 400 9.97 -23.89 13.47
N PRO A 401 11.00 -23.03 13.41
CA PRO A 401 11.09 -21.99 12.39
C PRO A 401 11.00 -22.59 10.98
N ARG A 402 10.19 -21.97 10.12
CA ARG A 402 10.04 -22.33 8.70
C ARG A 402 10.45 -21.13 7.85
N GLU A 403 11.21 -21.36 6.79
CA GLU A 403 11.72 -20.28 5.95
C GLU A 403 10.61 -19.54 5.20
N CYS A 404 10.69 -18.18 5.19
CA CYS A 404 9.83 -17.33 4.37
C CYS A 404 10.21 -17.44 2.88
N ARG A 405 9.28 -17.89 2.05
CA ARG A 405 9.48 -18.11 0.61
C ARG A 405 8.94 -17.00 -0.28
N THR A 406 8.24 -16.02 0.30
CA THR A 406 7.49 -15.00 -0.45
C THR A 406 8.34 -14.08 -1.32
N ALA A 407 9.65 -14.00 -1.11
CA ALA A 407 10.58 -13.24 -1.97
C ALA A 407 10.72 -13.82 -3.39
N GLY A 408 10.42 -15.11 -3.56
CA GLY A 408 10.52 -15.83 -4.85
C GLY A 408 9.15 -16.21 -5.45
N ILE A 409 8.04 -15.74 -4.89
CA ILE A 409 6.69 -16.08 -5.35
C ILE A 409 6.09 -14.92 -6.14
N PRO A 410 6.03 -15.00 -7.48
CA PRO A 410 5.36 -14.00 -8.29
C PRO A 410 3.88 -13.88 -7.91
N LEU A 411 3.39 -12.65 -7.80
CA LEU A 411 1.98 -12.40 -7.53
C LEU A 411 1.13 -12.76 -8.76
N VAL A 412 -0.14 -13.07 -8.53
CA VAL A 412 -1.08 -13.36 -9.62
C VAL A 412 -1.04 -12.24 -10.65
N GLY A 413 -0.87 -12.60 -11.92
CA GLY A 413 -0.69 -11.68 -13.02
C GLY A 413 0.77 -11.43 -13.44
N SER A 414 1.76 -11.85 -12.63
CA SER A 414 3.18 -11.55 -12.89
C SER A 414 3.89 -12.56 -13.79
N ASP A 415 3.35 -13.76 -13.93
CA ASP A 415 3.98 -14.83 -14.69
C ASP A 415 3.70 -14.71 -16.20
N GLY A 416 4.71 -14.89 -17.04
CA GLY A 416 4.53 -15.04 -18.49
C GLY A 416 3.95 -13.82 -19.20
N ILE A 417 4.23 -12.62 -18.71
CA ILE A 417 3.74 -11.38 -19.28
C ILE A 417 4.46 -11.14 -20.61
N GLY A 418 3.69 -11.14 -21.73
CA GLY A 418 4.17 -10.66 -23.02
C GLY A 418 4.30 -9.13 -23.06
N GLU A 419 4.97 -8.60 -24.09
CA GLU A 419 4.98 -7.15 -24.30
C GLU A 419 3.56 -6.65 -24.56
N PRO A 420 3.09 -5.65 -23.79
CA PRO A 420 1.76 -5.10 -23.98
C PRO A 420 1.71 -4.31 -25.30
N GLY A 421 0.91 -4.80 -26.25
CA GLY A 421 0.58 -4.09 -27.48
C GLY A 421 -0.35 -2.87 -27.23
N ASP A 422 -0.84 -2.29 -28.31
CA ASP A 422 -1.79 -1.17 -28.28
C ASP A 422 -3.24 -1.64 -28.08
N GLY A 423 -4.14 -0.69 -27.84
CA GLY A 423 -5.58 -0.90 -27.71
C GLY A 423 -6.00 -1.59 -26.40
N LEU A 424 -7.24 -2.10 -26.39
CA LEU A 424 -7.85 -2.71 -25.19
C LEU A 424 -7.04 -3.92 -24.69
N ALA A 425 -6.59 -4.79 -25.59
CA ALA A 425 -5.82 -5.97 -25.20
C ALA A 425 -4.51 -5.61 -24.48
N GLY A 426 -3.80 -4.59 -25.00
CA GLY A 426 -2.59 -4.09 -24.36
C GLY A 426 -2.87 -3.39 -23.01
N GLN A 427 -3.99 -2.68 -22.91
CA GLN A 427 -4.41 -2.07 -21.64
C GLN A 427 -4.72 -3.12 -20.58
N LEU A 428 -5.46 -4.17 -20.95
CA LEU A 428 -5.77 -5.27 -20.03
C LEU A 428 -4.49 -6.01 -19.61
N LEU A 429 -3.56 -6.23 -20.55
CA LEU A 429 -2.29 -6.90 -20.22
C LEU A 429 -1.44 -6.07 -19.24
N ARG A 430 -1.37 -4.75 -19.39
CA ARG A 430 -0.69 -3.87 -18.42
C ARG A 430 -1.30 -3.92 -17.03
N ARG A 431 -2.64 -4.04 -16.93
CA ARG A 431 -3.35 -4.00 -15.63
C ARG A 431 -3.45 -5.35 -14.94
N TYR A 432 -3.63 -6.42 -15.72
CA TYR A 432 -3.93 -7.76 -15.21
C TYR A 432 -2.79 -8.75 -15.46
N GLY A 433 -1.79 -8.37 -16.28
CA GLY A 433 -0.69 -9.28 -16.63
C GLY A 433 -1.21 -10.56 -17.27
N SER A 434 -0.67 -11.70 -16.85
CA SER A 434 -1.03 -13.02 -17.40
C SER A 434 -2.50 -13.43 -17.19
N VAL A 435 -3.20 -12.79 -16.25
CA VAL A 435 -4.64 -13.06 -16.02
C VAL A 435 -5.58 -12.13 -16.81
N ALA A 436 -5.04 -11.31 -17.72
CA ALA A 436 -5.84 -10.50 -18.64
C ALA A 436 -6.83 -11.34 -19.47
N GLY A 437 -6.54 -12.62 -19.69
CA GLY A 437 -7.43 -13.59 -20.33
C GLY A 437 -8.75 -13.78 -19.59
N GLU A 438 -8.79 -13.62 -18.27
CA GLU A 438 -10.02 -13.73 -17.48
C GLU A 438 -11.00 -12.61 -17.85
N VAL A 439 -10.52 -11.36 -17.96
CA VAL A 439 -11.34 -10.22 -18.39
C VAL A 439 -11.76 -10.36 -19.85
N ARG A 440 -10.86 -10.86 -20.72
CA ARG A 440 -11.18 -11.11 -22.14
C ARG A 440 -12.26 -12.17 -22.32
N SER A 441 -12.26 -13.23 -21.53
CA SER A 441 -13.31 -14.25 -21.59
C SER A 441 -14.70 -13.67 -21.37
N LEU A 442 -14.85 -12.69 -20.45
CA LEU A 442 -16.12 -11.98 -20.25
C LEU A 442 -16.55 -11.19 -21.48
N ILE A 443 -15.59 -10.57 -22.18
CA ILE A 443 -15.85 -9.83 -23.42
C ILE A 443 -16.20 -10.79 -24.57
N ASP A 444 -15.55 -11.95 -24.63
CA ASP A 444 -15.84 -12.97 -25.65
C ASP A 444 -17.26 -13.56 -25.46
N GLU A 445 -17.72 -13.69 -24.21
CA GLU A 445 -19.09 -14.10 -23.87
C GLU A 445 -20.13 -13.01 -24.12
N ASP A 446 -19.81 -11.74 -23.79
CA ASP A 446 -20.65 -10.57 -24.05
C ASP A 446 -19.83 -9.40 -24.61
N PRO A 447 -19.81 -9.20 -25.96
CA PRO A 447 -19.05 -8.12 -26.59
C PRO A 447 -19.42 -6.70 -26.12
N SER A 448 -20.60 -6.50 -25.51
CA SER A 448 -20.99 -5.20 -24.94
C SER A 448 -20.14 -4.77 -23.76
N LEU A 449 -19.49 -5.73 -23.09
CA LEU A 449 -18.58 -5.51 -21.97
C LEU A 449 -17.25 -4.87 -22.38
N ALA A 450 -16.90 -4.88 -23.68
CA ALA A 450 -15.75 -4.13 -24.20
C ALA A 450 -15.94 -2.61 -24.18
N GLN A 451 -17.19 -2.13 -24.00
CA GLN A 451 -17.48 -0.70 -24.01
C GLN A 451 -16.81 0.02 -22.85
N PRO A 452 -16.26 1.24 -23.09
CA PRO A 452 -15.70 2.06 -22.02
C PRO A 452 -16.74 2.42 -20.96
N LEU A 453 -16.27 2.60 -19.72
CA LEU A 453 -17.10 3.12 -18.63
C LEU A 453 -17.39 4.61 -18.85
N ALA A 454 -18.65 5.01 -18.61
CA ALA A 454 -19.02 6.43 -18.58
C ALA A 454 -18.23 7.15 -17.46
N GLY A 455 -17.55 8.25 -17.80
CA GLY A 455 -16.72 9.02 -16.86
C GLY A 455 -15.34 8.42 -16.56
N ALA A 456 -15.03 7.20 -17.03
CA ALA A 456 -13.73 6.56 -16.87
C ALA A 456 -13.35 5.75 -18.13
N PRO A 457 -13.18 6.40 -19.29
CA PRO A 457 -13.07 5.73 -20.60
C PRO A 457 -11.82 4.85 -20.74
N GLN A 458 -10.86 4.98 -19.84
CA GLN A 458 -9.68 4.12 -19.78
C GLN A 458 -10.00 2.71 -19.23
N PHE A 459 -11.20 2.48 -18.67
CA PHE A 459 -11.66 1.18 -18.19
C PHE A 459 -12.83 0.69 -19.06
N CYS A 460 -12.95 -0.62 -19.26
CA CYS A 460 -14.11 -1.23 -19.90
C CYS A 460 -15.05 -1.86 -18.85
N ARG A 461 -16.30 -2.14 -19.28
CA ARG A 461 -17.32 -2.74 -18.40
C ARG A 461 -16.93 -4.11 -17.88
N ALA A 462 -16.19 -4.90 -18.65
CA ALA A 462 -15.70 -6.21 -18.23
C ALA A 462 -14.80 -6.12 -16.99
N GLU A 463 -14.05 -5.03 -16.81
CA GLU A 463 -13.18 -4.85 -15.63
C GLU A 463 -13.99 -4.61 -14.34
N VAL A 464 -15.25 -4.20 -14.43
CA VAL A 464 -16.16 -4.06 -13.26
C VAL A 464 -16.81 -5.41 -12.93
N VAL A 465 -17.05 -6.23 -13.94
CA VAL A 465 -17.66 -7.56 -13.79
C VAL A 465 -16.64 -8.58 -13.25
N HIS A 466 -15.37 -8.43 -13.69
CA HIS A 466 -14.26 -9.27 -13.26
C HIS A 466 -13.88 -9.05 -11.78
#